data_3270176ca232d5e5274ff55f1672d3bc
#
_entry.id   3270176ca232d5e5274ff55f1672d3bc
#
_cell.length_a   1.000
_cell.length_b   1.000
_cell.length_c   1.000
_cell.angle_alpha   90.00
_cell.angle_beta   90.00
_cell.angle_gamma   90.00
#
_symmetry.space_group_name_H-M   'P 1'
#
loop_
_entity.id
_entity.type
_entity.pdbx_description
1 polymer ?
#
loop_
_entity_poly.entity_id
_entity_poly.type
_entity_poly.pdbx_seq_one_letter_code
_entity_poly.pdbx_strand_id
1 'polypeptide(L)'
;RIMKDISRDNIGKRMAILLFEKGKGEVVTAPVIRGELGSHFQITGRMTAGESNDTALLLRAGSLAAPMDIIEEKTIGPSLGAENIVKGFDSVMYGFAAIALFMCCYYLLFGVISTLALGFNLLLLLAVLSMLQATLSLPGIAAIALTLGMAIDANVLINERVREELRGGASPQVAIHTGYERAFATILDSNVTTLIAGLALLAFGSGPIRGFAVVHCLGIITSMFSSVVFSRGLVNLWYGRQKKLKGVAIGQVWKPQADVPAVET
;
A
#
# COMPACT_ATOMS: atom_id res chain seq x y z
N ARG A 1 53.16 5.23 19.34
CA ARG A 1 54.44 4.85 19.94
C ARG A 1 54.45 3.39 20.38
N ILE A 2 53.51 2.92 21.20
CA ILE A 2 53.41 1.55 21.70
C ILE A 2 53.44 0.49 20.59
N MET A 3 52.69 0.64 19.54
CA MET A 3 52.69 -0.27 18.38
C MET A 3 54.02 -0.36 17.68
N LYS A 4 54.75 0.76 17.59
CA LYS A 4 56.07 0.82 16.95
C LYS A 4 57.13 0.02 17.79
N ASP A 5 57.12 0.18 19.10
CA ASP A 5 58.04 -0.49 19.99
C ASP A 5 57.78 -2.00 20.03
N ILE A 6 56.52 -2.39 20.18
CA ILE A 6 56.14 -3.82 20.16
C ILE A 6 56.46 -4.49 18.82
N SER A 7 56.24 -3.79 17.69
CA SER A 7 56.52 -4.40 16.39
C SER A 7 58.01 -4.54 16.12
N ARG A 8 58.86 -3.65 16.63
CA ARG A 8 60.34 -3.74 16.54
C ARG A 8 60.85 -4.99 17.23
N ASP A 9 60.35 -5.25 18.43
CA ASP A 9 60.81 -6.37 19.28
C ASP A 9 60.26 -7.73 18.83
N ASN A 10 59.32 -7.74 17.91
CA ASN A 10 58.60 -8.94 17.43
C ASN A 10 58.65 -9.13 15.91
N ILE A 11 59.65 -8.59 15.24
CA ILE A 11 59.87 -8.79 13.79
C ILE A 11 59.99 -10.31 13.52
N GLY A 12 59.31 -10.79 12.48
CA GLY A 12 59.26 -12.21 12.11
C GLY A 12 58.18 -13.03 12.80
N LYS A 13 57.54 -12.52 13.85
CA LYS A 13 56.38 -13.16 14.48
C LYS A 13 55.06 -12.77 13.83
N ARG A 14 54.02 -13.60 14.07
CA ARG A 14 52.66 -13.28 13.59
C ARG A 14 51.92 -12.38 14.57
N MET A 15 51.26 -11.39 14.04
CA MET A 15 50.37 -10.48 14.78
C MET A 15 48.92 -10.79 14.40
N ALA A 16 48.13 -11.34 15.32
CA ALA A 16 46.72 -11.56 15.09
C ALA A 16 45.94 -10.24 15.28
N ILE A 17 45.10 -9.94 14.33
CA ILE A 17 44.10 -8.87 14.45
C ILE A 17 42.76 -9.52 14.80
N LEU A 18 42.27 -9.20 15.99
CA LEU A 18 41.04 -9.76 16.54
C LEU A 18 39.90 -8.73 16.46
N LEU A 19 38.76 -9.15 15.97
CA LEU A 19 37.51 -8.42 16.09
C LEU A 19 36.73 -9.02 17.27
N PHE A 20 36.39 -8.20 18.25
CA PHE A 20 35.60 -8.65 19.39
C PHE A 20 34.15 -8.31 19.18
N GLU A 21 33.30 -9.31 19.02
CA GLU A 21 31.85 -9.16 18.89
C GLU A 21 31.15 -10.13 19.88
N LYS A 22 30.17 -9.63 20.62
CA LYS A 22 29.40 -10.42 21.61
C LYS A 22 30.28 -11.16 22.63
N GLY A 23 31.44 -10.57 23.00
CA GLY A 23 32.38 -11.20 23.96
C GLY A 23 33.22 -12.32 23.36
N LYS A 24 33.12 -12.62 22.09
CA LYS A 24 33.97 -13.59 21.37
C LYS A 24 34.93 -12.83 20.46
N GLY A 25 36.22 -13.17 20.56
CA GLY A 25 37.24 -12.62 19.66
C GLY A 25 37.42 -13.53 18.45
N GLU A 26 37.11 -13.02 17.28
CA GLU A 26 37.36 -13.70 16.00
C GLU A 26 38.61 -13.15 15.34
N VAL A 27 39.46 -14.03 14.81
CA VAL A 27 40.70 -13.63 14.13
C VAL A 27 40.40 -13.22 12.71
N VAL A 28 40.44 -11.92 12.42
CA VAL A 28 40.23 -11.39 11.08
C VAL A 28 41.43 -11.73 10.17
N THR A 29 42.64 -11.55 10.64
CA THR A 29 43.88 -11.89 9.91
C THR A 29 45.06 -12.02 10.88
N ALA A 30 46.07 -12.76 10.48
CA ALA A 30 47.29 -12.98 11.28
C ALA A 30 48.56 -12.81 10.43
N PRO A 31 48.89 -11.57 9.95
CA PRO A 31 50.04 -11.29 9.15
C PRO A 31 51.34 -11.41 9.96
N VAL A 32 52.49 -11.65 9.26
CA VAL A 32 53.81 -11.62 9.83
C VAL A 32 54.35 -10.19 9.85
N ILE A 33 54.89 -9.78 11.00
CA ILE A 33 55.51 -8.47 11.15
C ILE A 33 56.85 -8.48 10.37
N ARG A 34 56.92 -7.68 9.31
CA ARG A 34 58.12 -7.58 8.46
C ARG A 34 58.98 -6.35 8.77
N GLY A 35 58.52 -5.45 9.58
CA GLY A 35 59.19 -4.21 9.95
C GLY A 35 58.44 -3.42 10.99
N GLU A 36 59.00 -2.30 11.44
CA GLU A 36 58.37 -1.40 12.40
C GLU A 36 57.05 -0.84 11.85
N LEU A 37 55.97 -0.96 12.62
CA LEU A 37 54.68 -0.44 12.27
C LEU A 37 54.57 1.03 12.69
N GLY A 38 54.46 1.92 11.69
CA GLY A 38 54.27 3.35 11.89
C GLY A 38 52.81 3.72 12.08
N SER A 39 52.47 4.99 11.86
CA SER A 39 51.11 5.50 11.82
C SER A 39 50.29 4.95 10.64
N HIS A 40 50.97 4.55 9.57
CA HIS A 40 50.39 3.92 8.39
C HIS A 40 51.15 2.63 8.13
N PHE A 41 50.45 1.54 7.97
CA PHE A 41 51.00 0.23 7.63
C PHE A 41 50.08 -0.47 6.63
N GLN A 42 50.64 -1.38 5.86
CA GLN A 42 49.94 -2.14 4.85
C GLN A 42 49.99 -3.62 5.20
N ILE A 43 48.86 -4.29 5.06
CA ILE A 43 48.73 -5.74 5.20
C ILE A 43 48.83 -6.34 3.81
N THR A 44 49.82 -7.17 3.56
CA THR A 44 50.04 -7.87 2.29
C THR A 44 50.02 -9.38 2.53
N GLY A 45 49.41 -10.13 1.64
CA GLY A 45 49.32 -11.59 1.73
C GLY A 45 48.80 -12.22 0.45
N ARG A 46 48.68 -13.55 0.44
CA ARG A 46 47.99 -14.27 -0.66
C ARG A 46 46.49 -14.21 -0.41
N MET A 47 45.90 -13.08 -0.71
CA MET A 47 44.46 -12.87 -0.64
C MET A 47 43.90 -12.61 -2.05
N THR A 48 42.72 -13.09 -2.30
CA THR A 48 41.94 -12.69 -3.50
C THR A 48 41.49 -11.24 -3.36
N ALA A 49 41.12 -10.61 -4.45
CA ALA A 49 40.60 -9.22 -4.43
C ALA A 49 39.35 -9.09 -3.53
N GLY A 50 38.51 -10.11 -3.47
CA GLY A 50 37.33 -10.15 -2.59
C GLY A 50 37.74 -10.17 -1.11
N GLU A 51 38.56 -11.13 -0.70
CA GLU A 51 39.07 -11.25 0.69
C GLU A 51 39.80 -10.00 1.17
N SER A 52 40.55 -9.36 0.30
CA SER A 52 41.25 -8.11 0.62
C SER A 52 40.26 -6.98 0.88
N ASN A 53 39.19 -6.88 0.06
CA ASN A 53 38.17 -5.87 0.22
C ASN A 53 37.34 -6.11 1.49
N ASP A 54 36.96 -7.35 1.77
CA ASP A 54 36.22 -7.73 2.98
C ASP A 54 37.02 -7.45 4.24
N THR A 55 38.32 -7.82 4.25
CA THR A 55 39.24 -7.52 5.35
C THR A 55 39.38 -6.01 5.57
N ALA A 56 39.51 -5.22 4.50
CA ALA A 56 39.58 -3.78 4.58
C ALA A 56 38.28 -3.14 5.10
N LEU A 57 37.13 -3.69 4.70
CA LEU A 57 35.82 -3.25 5.17
C LEU A 57 35.66 -3.53 6.68
N LEU A 58 35.99 -4.74 7.13
CA LEU A 58 35.92 -5.14 8.55
C LEU A 58 36.84 -4.28 9.41
N LEU A 59 38.08 -4.03 8.96
CA LEU A 59 39.02 -3.19 9.69
C LEU A 59 38.62 -1.72 9.74
N ARG A 60 37.96 -1.22 8.70
CA ARG A 60 37.43 0.16 8.64
C ARG A 60 36.16 0.33 9.47
N ALA A 61 35.27 -0.65 9.46
CA ALA A 61 34.03 -0.62 10.22
C ALA A 61 34.28 -0.76 11.73
N GLY A 62 35.35 -1.50 12.12
CA GLY A 62 35.64 -1.80 13.52
C GLY A 62 34.58 -2.71 14.17
N SER A 63 34.66 -2.88 15.47
CA SER A 63 33.61 -3.58 16.24
C SER A 63 32.38 -2.68 16.38
N LEU A 64 31.21 -3.26 16.19
CA LEU A 64 29.93 -2.56 16.44
C LEU A 64 29.83 -2.15 17.90
N ALA A 65 29.38 -0.93 18.16
CA ALA A 65 29.21 -0.39 19.52
C ALA A 65 28.15 -1.14 20.32
N ALA A 66 27.21 -1.85 19.63
CA ALA A 66 26.22 -2.73 20.20
C ALA A 66 26.12 -4.01 19.36
N PRO A 67 25.94 -5.19 19.99
CA PRO A 67 25.73 -6.43 19.24
C PRO A 67 24.45 -6.35 18.44
N MET A 68 24.53 -6.69 17.15
CA MET A 68 23.38 -6.78 16.27
C MET A 68 23.10 -8.25 15.96
N ASP A 69 21.85 -8.65 16.13
CA ASP A 69 21.35 -9.94 15.66
C ASP A 69 20.48 -9.71 14.44
N ILE A 70 20.68 -10.50 13.37
CA ILE A 70 19.79 -10.52 12.22
C ILE A 70 18.50 -11.19 12.70
N ILE A 71 17.43 -10.39 12.87
CA ILE A 71 16.13 -10.87 13.32
C ILE A 71 15.36 -11.50 12.15
N GLU A 72 15.51 -10.94 10.97
CA GLU A 72 14.86 -11.42 9.76
C GLU A 72 15.75 -11.15 8.55
N GLU A 73 15.99 -12.19 7.76
CA GLU A 73 16.61 -12.09 6.43
C GLU A 73 15.64 -12.67 5.40
N LYS A 74 15.14 -11.83 4.50
CA LYS A 74 14.21 -12.23 3.45
C LYS A 74 14.76 -11.89 2.09
N THR A 75 15.33 -12.89 1.43
CA THR A 75 15.77 -12.77 0.04
C THR A 75 14.63 -13.20 -0.90
N ILE A 76 14.05 -12.22 -1.61
CA ILE A 76 13.03 -12.49 -2.62
C ILE A 76 13.72 -12.49 -3.98
N GLY A 77 13.81 -13.68 -4.60
CA GLY A 77 14.35 -13.80 -5.96
C GLY A 77 13.42 -13.15 -7.00
N PRO A 78 13.96 -12.72 -8.16
CA PRO A 78 13.19 -12.07 -9.23
C PRO A 78 11.99 -12.91 -9.72
N SER A 79 12.12 -14.23 -9.73
CA SER A 79 11.07 -15.17 -10.16
C SER A 79 9.87 -15.19 -9.20
N LEU A 80 10.12 -15.19 -7.88
CA LEU A 80 9.05 -15.12 -6.87
C LEU A 80 8.33 -13.78 -6.89
N GLY A 81 9.07 -12.69 -7.17
CA GLY A 81 8.47 -11.36 -7.34
C GLY A 81 7.52 -11.30 -8.51
N ALA A 82 7.93 -11.82 -9.67
CA ALA A 82 7.10 -11.86 -10.88
C ALA A 82 5.84 -12.71 -10.70
N GLU A 83 5.96 -13.91 -10.09
CA GLU A 83 4.80 -14.78 -9.82
C GLU A 83 3.79 -14.14 -8.88
N ASN A 84 4.26 -13.48 -7.82
CA ASN A 84 3.39 -12.78 -6.87
C ASN A 84 2.66 -11.59 -7.52
N ILE A 85 3.32 -10.86 -8.44
CA ILE A 85 2.69 -9.77 -9.19
C ILE A 85 1.57 -10.31 -10.07
N VAL A 86 1.81 -11.37 -10.82
CA VAL A 86 0.81 -11.99 -11.71
C VAL A 86 -0.38 -12.49 -10.88
N LYS A 87 -0.14 -13.28 -9.83
CA LYS A 87 -1.21 -13.78 -8.96
C LYS A 87 -2.00 -12.66 -8.27
N GLY A 88 -1.31 -11.60 -7.85
CA GLY A 88 -1.94 -10.43 -7.25
C GLY A 88 -2.83 -9.69 -8.24
N PHE A 89 -2.34 -9.48 -9.46
CA PHE A 89 -3.11 -8.84 -10.52
C PHE A 89 -4.35 -9.68 -10.91
N ASP A 90 -4.19 -10.98 -11.10
CA ASP A 90 -5.30 -11.89 -11.40
C ASP A 90 -6.36 -11.85 -10.30
N SER A 91 -5.95 -11.85 -9.02
CA SER A 91 -6.87 -11.77 -7.89
C SER A 91 -7.67 -10.46 -7.89
N VAL A 92 -7.02 -9.33 -8.18
CA VAL A 92 -7.68 -8.03 -8.30
C VAL A 92 -8.66 -8.02 -9.48
N MET A 93 -8.29 -8.61 -10.63
CA MET A 93 -9.15 -8.70 -11.81
C MET A 93 -10.37 -9.57 -11.58
N TYR A 94 -10.21 -10.75 -10.98
CA TYR A 94 -11.35 -11.60 -10.63
C TYR A 94 -12.26 -10.95 -9.59
N GLY A 95 -11.70 -10.31 -8.57
CA GLY A 95 -12.45 -9.55 -7.58
C GLY A 95 -13.24 -8.41 -8.22
N PHE A 96 -12.59 -7.62 -9.09
CA PHE A 96 -13.25 -6.56 -9.84
C PHE A 96 -14.40 -7.08 -10.72
N ALA A 97 -14.18 -8.17 -11.45
CA ALA A 97 -15.18 -8.76 -12.32
C ALA A 97 -16.42 -9.27 -11.55
N ALA A 98 -16.18 -9.94 -10.41
CA ALA A 98 -17.27 -10.41 -9.54
C ALA A 98 -18.10 -9.25 -8.97
N ILE A 99 -17.43 -8.21 -8.50
CA ILE A 99 -18.05 -6.98 -8.01
C ILE A 99 -18.83 -6.26 -9.11
N ALA A 100 -18.24 -6.12 -10.30
CA ALA A 100 -18.88 -5.48 -11.45
C ALA A 100 -20.17 -6.21 -11.86
N LEU A 101 -20.11 -7.54 -11.92
CA LEU A 101 -21.27 -8.38 -12.23
C LEU A 101 -22.38 -8.18 -11.17
N PHE A 102 -22.03 -8.25 -9.89
CA PHE A 102 -22.99 -8.03 -8.80
C PHE A 102 -23.64 -6.64 -8.89
N MET A 103 -22.83 -5.59 -9.06
CA MET A 103 -23.33 -4.22 -9.14
C MET A 103 -24.26 -4.00 -10.34
N CYS A 104 -23.89 -4.50 -11.51
CA CYS A 104 -24.71 -4.40 -12.71
C CYS A 104 -26.05 -5.13 -12.57
N CYS A 105 -26.06 -6.33 -11.96
CA CYS A 105 -27.28 -7.09 -11.73
C CYS A 105 -28.19 -6.45 -10.67
N TYR A 106 -27.61 -5.95 -9.57
CA TYR A 106 -28.35 -5.46 -8.43
C TYR A 106 -28.83 -4.02 -8.58
N TYR A 107 -28.01 -3.11 -9.14
CA TYR A 107 -28.32 -1.68 -9.28
C TYR A 107 -28.61 -1.25 -10.74
N LEU A 108 -28.60 -2.19 -11.68
CA LEU A 108 -28.85 -1.93 -13.11
C LEU A 108 -27.96 -0.80 -13.66
N LEU A 109 -28.54 0.27 -14.19
CA LEU A 109 -27.79 1.38 -14.78
C LEU A 109 -26.90 2.10 -13.76
N PHE A 110 -27.37 2.29 -12.53
CA PHE A 110 -26.53 2.83 -11.46
C PHE A 110 -25.37 1.90 -11.12
N GLY A 111 -25.58 0.57 -11.22
CA GLY A 111 -24.52 -0.42 -11.10
C GLY A 111 -23.47 -0.30 -12.20
N VAL A 112 -23.87 -0.09 -13.44
CA VAL A 112 -22.94 0.15 -14.56
C VAL A 112 -22.13 1.42 -14.32
N ILE A 113 -22.76 2.52 -13.90
CA ILE A 113 -22.09 3.78 -13.61
C ILE A 113 -21.10 3.59 -12.44
N SER A 114 -21.49 2.88 -11.38
CA SER A 114 -20.62 2.57 -10.23
C SER A 114 -19.43 1.71 -10.64
N THR A 115 -19.65 0.74 -11.54
CA THR A 115 -18.55 -0.11 -12.08
C THR A 115 -17.59 0.70 -12.92
N LEU A 116 -18.07 1.62 -13.74
CA LEU A 116 -17.21 2.54 -14.51
C LEU A 116 -16.42 3.47 -13.58
N ALA A 117 -17.05 3.97 -12.52
CA ALA A 117 -16.37 4.78 -11.50
C ALA A 117 -15.31 3.98 -10.76
N LEU A 118 -15.57 2.71 -10.45
CA LEU A 118 -14.61 1.81 -9.82
C LEU A 118 -13.41 1.51 -10.74
N GLY A 119 -13.67 1.24 -12.03
CA GLY A 119 -12.62 1.07 -13.04
C GLY A 119 -11.76 2.33 -13.21
N PHE A 120 -12.40 3.51 -13.26
CA PHE A 120 -11.71 4.79 -13.30
C PHE A 120 -10.86 5.02 -12.04
N ASN A 121 -11.37 4.66 -10.85
CA ASN A 121 -10.59 4.71 -9.60
C ASN A 121 -9.33 3.87 -9.67
N LEU A 122 -9.43 2.63 -10.15
CA LEU A 122 -8.27 1.75 -10.29
C LEU A 122 -7.23 2.33 -11.25
N LEU A 123 -7.67 2.84 -12.40
CA LEU A 123 -6.78 3.50 -13.37
C LEU A 123 -6.12 4.74 -12.76
N LEU A 124 -6.89 5.58 -12.06
CA LEU A 124 -6.37 6.77 -11.41
C LEU A 124 -5.35 6.44 -10.33
N LEU A 125 -5.64 5.43 -9.50
CA LEU A 125 -4.71 4.95 -8.46
C LEU A 125 -3.40 4.47 -9.09
N LEU A 126 -3.46 3.63 -10.13
CA LEU A 126 -2.27 3.14 -10.83
C LEU A 126 -1.49 4.27 -11.50
N ALA A 127 -2.18 5.26 -12.09
CA ALA A 127 -1.55 6.43 -12.69
C ALA A 127 -0.79 7.26 -11.64
N VAL A 128 -1.40 7.51 -10.47
CA VAL A 128 -0.75 8.26 -9.37
C VAL A 128 0.43 7.49 -8.81
N LEU A 129 0.31 6.17 -8.58
CA LEU A 129 1.42 5.33 -8.13
C LEU A 129 2.58 5.31 -9.13
N SER A 130 2.27 5.25 -10.43
CA SER A 130 3.27 5.31 -11.50
C SER A 130 3.96 6.67 -11.55
N MET A 131 3.21 7.78 -11.42
CA MET A 131 3.77 9.13 -11.40
C MET A 131 4.72 9.35 -10.21
N LEU A 132 4.39 8.78 -9.05
CA LEU A 132 5.22 8.84 -7.85
C LEU A 132 6.38 7.83 -7.86
N GLN A 133 6.50 7.01 -8.91
CA GLN A 133 7.51 5.93 -8.98
C GLN A 133 7.47 5.01 -7.75
N ALA A 134 6.28 4.80 -7.18
CA ALA A 134 6.11 4.01 -5.97
C ALA A 134 6.38 2.52 -6.27
N THR A 135 7.25 1.90 -5.48
CA THR A 135 7.53 0.47 -5.61
C THR A 135 6.36 -0.36 -5.07
N LEU A 136 5.79 -1.21 -5.92
CA LEU A 136 4.69 -2.08 -5.53
C LEU A 136 5.26 -3.31 -4.80
N SER A 137 5.07 -3.36 -3.49
CA SER A 137 5.36 -4.55 -2.67
C SER A 137 4.13 -5.46 -2.61
N LEU A 138 4.29 -6.71 -2.16
CA LEU A 138 3.16 -7.63 -1.96
C LEU A 138 2.06 -7.04 -1.05
N PRO A 139 2.36 -6.41 0.10
CA PRO A 139 1.38 -5.67 0.88
C PRO A 139 0.75 -4.49 0.12
N GLY A 140 1.50 -3.84 -0.79
CA GLY A 140 0.96 -2.80 -1.66
C GLY A 140 -0.12 -3.31 -2.61
N ILE A 141 0.06 -4.51 -3.19
CA ILE A 141 -0.97 -5.17 -4.01
C ILE A 141 -2.21 -5.50 -3.16
N ALA A 142 -2.03 -5.99 -1.94
CA ALA A 142 -3.13 -6.21 -1.00
C ALA A 142 -3.88 -4.91 -0.66
N ALA A 143 -3.16 -3.77 -0.56
CA ALA A 143 -3.79 -2.46 -0.37
C ALA A 143 -4.64 -2.04 -1.57
N ILE A 144 -4.27 -2.37 -2.80
CA ILE A 144 -5.10 -2.13 -4.00
C ILE A 144 -6.42 -2.90 -3.88
N ALA A 145 -6.36 -4.19 -3.53
CA ALA A 145 -7.57 -5.00 -3.35
C ALA A 145 -8.48 -4.46 -2.22
N LEU A 146 -7.89 -4.03 -1.11
CA LEU A 146 -8.63 -3.39 0.00
C LEU A 146 -9.28 -2.08 -0.45
N THR A 147 -8.56 -1.25 -1.19
CA THR A 147 -9.07 0.02 -1.72
C THR A 147 -10.24 -0.18 -2.69
N LEU A 148 -10.19 -1.24 -3.51
CA LEU A 148 -11.32 -1.64 -4.36
C LEU A 148 -12.58 -1.93 -3.53
N GLY A 149 -12.43 -2.67 -2.42
CA GLY A 149 -13.54 -2.95 -1.50
C GLY A 149 -14.14 -1.68 -0.90
N MET A 150 -13.32 -0.74 -0.45
CA MET A 150 -13.80 0.54 0.11
C MET A 150 -14.39 1.46 -0.95
N ALA A 151 -13.84 1.46 -2.16
CA ALA A 151 -14.36 2.29 -3.25
C ALA A 151 -15.74 1.83 -3.71
N ILE A 152 -16.02 0.52 -3.68
CA ILE A 152 -17.36 0.01 -3.99
C ILE A 152 -18.35 0.36 -2.89
N ASP A 153 -17.95 0.29 -1.62
CA ASP A 153 -18.81 0.65 -0.49
C ASP A 153 -19.33 2.09 -0.60
N ALA A 154 -18.47 3.04 -0.99
CA ALA A 154 -18.87 4.42 -1.26
C ALA A 154 -19.94 4.51 -2.36
N ASN A 155 -19.80 3.76 -3.46
CA ASN A 155 -20.79 3.74 -4.55
C ASN A 155 -22.09 3.05 -4.12
N VAL A 156 -22.02 1.96 -3.35
CA VAL A 156 -23.19 1.28 -2.76
C VAL A 156 -23.94 2.23 -1.85
N LEU A 157 -23.24 2.95 -0.98
CA LEU A 157 -23.86 3.93 -0.08
C LEU A 157 -24.60 5.03 -0.85
N ILE A 158 -24.02 5.56 -1.92
CA ILE A 158 -24.70 6.54 -2.78
C ILE A 158 -25.96 5.93 -3.39
N ASN A 159 -25.86 4.73 -3.95
CA ASN A 159 -26.99 4.06 -4.60
C ASN A 159 -28.12 3.77 -3.60
N GLU A 160 -27.79 3.33 -2.39
CA GLU A 160 -28.80 3.06 -1.35
C GLU A 160 -29.44 4.36 -0.83
N ARG A 161 -28.68 5.45 -0.69
CA ARG A 161 -29.26 6.75 -0.35
C ARG A 161 -30.22 7.26 -1.42
N VAL A 162 -29.89 7.10 -2.68
CA VAL A 162 -30.83 7.43 -3.78
C VAL A 162 -32.09 6.57 -3.73
N ARG A 163 -31.96 5.26 -3.43
CA ARG A 163 -33.11 4.36 -3.24
C ARG A 163 -33.97 4.78 -2.04
N GLU A 164 -33.34 5.18 -0.95
CA GLU A 164 -34.03 5.63 0.26
C GLU A 164 -34.89 6.89 -0.02
N GLU A 165 -34.35 7.86 -0.73
CA GLU A 165 -35.10 9.05 -1.16
C GLU A 165 -36.26 8.70 -2.10
N LEU A 166 -36.06 7.76 -3.03
CA LEU A 166 -37.14 7.27 -3.90
C LEU A 166 -38.24 6.53 -3.12
N ARG A 167 -37.89 5.79 -2.08
CA ARG A 167 -38.87 5.15 -1.16
C ARG A 167 -39.66 6.20 -0.41
N GLY A 168 -39.03 7.30 -0.01
CA GLY A 168 -39.67 8.44 0.65
C GLY A 168 -40.58 9.26 -0.27
N GLY A 169 -40.72 8.88 -1.55
CA GLY A 169 -41.61 9.56 -2.50
C GLY A 169 -40.98 10.78 -3.18
N ALA A 170 -39.69 11.03 -3.03
CA ALA A 170 -39.02 12.11 -3.73
C ALA A 170 -39.05 11.89 -5.25
N SER A 171 -39.09 12.99 -6.01
CA SER A 171 -38.96 12.90 -7.46
C SER A 171 -37.60 12.35 -7.87
N PRO A 172 -37.46 11.63 -8.99
CA PRO A 172 -36.20 11.02 -9.41
C PRO A 172 -34.99 11.98 -9.42
N GLN A 173 -35.17 13.20 -9.86
CA GLN A 173 -34.09 14.20 -9.86
C GLN A 173 -33.69 14.65 -8.46
N VAL A 174 -34.67 14.88 -7.59
CA VAL A 174 -34.44 15.24 -6.17
C VAL A 174 -33.77 14.07 -5.44
N ALA A 175 -34.27 12.85 -5.65
CA ALA A 175 -33.70 11.66 -5.03
C ALA A 175 -32.21 11.46 -5.37
N ILE A 176 -31.83 11.65 -6.66
CA ILE A 176 -30.43 11.61 -7.08
C ILE A 176 -29.63 12.70 -6.36
N HIS A 177 -30.09 13.95 -6.40
CA HIS A 177 -29.36 15.07 -5.81
C HIS A 177 -29.15 14.91 -4.31
N THR A 178 -30.24 14.69 -3.57
CA THR A 178 -30.22 14.51 -2.10
C THR A 178 -29.48 13.26 -1.69
N GLY A 179 -29.61 12.16 -2.45
CA GLY A 179 -28.89 10.93 -2.20
C GLY A 179 -27.38 11.10 -2.24
N TYR A 180 -26.87 11.80 -3.25
CA TYR A 180 -25.44 12.13 -3.35
C TYR A 180 -24.97 13.05 -2.22
N GLU A 181 -25.76 14.08 -1.85
CA GLU A 181 -25.41 15.01 -0.77
C GLU A 181 -25.35 14.33 0.60
N ARG A 182 -26.34 13.49 0.92
CA ARG A 182 -26.37 12.77 2.18
C ARG A 182 -25.28 11.69 2.26
N ALA A 183 -25.04 10.98 1.15
CA ALA A 183 -23.97 9.99 1.09
C ALA A 183 -22.60 10.65 1.24
N PHE A 184 -22.39 11.84 0.69
CA PHE A 184 -21.09 12.53 0.74
C PHE A 184 -20.60 12.75 2.17
N ALA A 185 -21.45 13.22 3.07
CA ALA A 185 -21.07 13.45 4.48
C ALA A 185 -20.55 12.15 5.12
N THR A 186 -21.30 11.05 4.97
CA THR A 186 -20.93 9.75 5.53
C THR A 186 -19.64 9.19 4.89
N ILE A 187 -19.50 9.32 3.57
CA ILE A 187 -18.29 8.90 2.85
C ILE A 187 -17.08 9.71 3.32
N LEU A 188 -17.24 11.02 3.50
CA LEU A 188 -16.16 11.88 3.98
C LEU A 188 -15.71 11.48 5.38
N ASP A 189 -16.63 11.30 6.32
CA ASP A 189 -16.35 10.95 7.72
C ASP A 189 -15.60 9.62 7.82
N SER A 190 -16.09 8.58 7.13
CA SER A 190 -15.45 7.26 7.16
C SER A 190 -14.07 7.26 6.50
N ASN A 191 -13.92 7.95 5.37
CA ASN A 191 -12.65 8.02 4.65
C ASN A 191 -11.62 8.88 5.38
N VAL A 192 -12.01 9.98 6.03
CA VAL A 192 -11.11 10.79 6.87
C VAL A 192 -10.58 9.97 8.03
N THR A 193 -11.44 9.22 8.72
CA THR A 193 -11.02 8.34 9.83
C THR A 193 -10.01 7.28 9.34
N THR A 194 -10.30 6.64 8.20
CA THR A 194 -9.43 5.63 7.61
C THR A 194 -8.11 6.24 7.11
N LEU A 195 -8.16 7.46 6.56
CA LEU A 195 -6.98 8.20 6.11
C LEU A 195 -6.06 8.54 7.28
N ILE A 196 -6.60 8.95 8.43
CA ILE A 196 -5.81 9.20 9.65
C ILE A 196 -5.06 7.93 10.07
N ALA A 197 -5.74 6.77 10.08
CA ALA A 197 -5.09 5.49 10.36
C ALA A 197 -4.01 5.15 9.33
N GLY A 198 -4.26 5.38 8.04
CA GLY A 198 -3.29 5.21 6.97
C GLY A 198 -2.06 6.12 7.12
N LEU A 199 -2.25 7.38 7.49
CA LEU A 199 -1.16 8.33 7.75
C LEU A 199 -0.34 7.94 8.98
N ALA A 200 -0.98 7.40 10.03
CA ALA A 200 -0.26 6.86 11.18
C ALA A 200 0.62 5.67 10.77
N LEU A 201 0.10 4.74 9.94
CA LEU A 201 0.90 3.64 9.38
C LEU A 201 2.04 4.15 8.48
N LEU A 202 1.83 5.24 7.76
CA LEU A 202 2.87 5.85 6.93
C LEU A 202 3.99 6.48 7.77
N ALA A 203 3.63 7.13 8.88
CA ALA A 203 4.58 7.81 9.77
C ALA A 203 5.39 6.82 10.63
N PHE A 204 4.73 5.80 11.19
CA PHE A 204 5.33 4.86 12.13
C PHE A 204 5.69 3.51 11.52
N GLY A 205 5.18 3.20 10.33
CA GLY A 205 5.46 1.95 9.63
C GLY A 205 6.86 1.89 9.07
N SER A 206 7.40 0.68 8.96
CA SER A 206 8.71 0.40 8.36
C SER A 206 8.58 -0.59 7.20
N GLY A 207 9.49 -0.54 6.25
CA GLY A 207 9.60 -1.50 5.15
C GLY A 207 8.27 -1.75 4.41
N PRO A 208 7.79 -3.01 4.36
CA PRO A 208 6.58 -3.38 3.62
C PRO A 208 5.30 -2.69 4.10
N ILE A 209 5.20 -2.37 5.40
CA ILE A 209 4.04 -1.69 6.00
C ILE A 209 3.91 -0.27 5.45
N ARG A 210 5.03 0.42 5.28
CA ARG A 210 5.05 1.77 4.70
C ARG A 210 4.57 1.76 3.24
N GLY A 211 4.99 0.75 2.46
CA GLY A 211 4.52 0.56 1.08
C GLY A 211 2.99 0.33 1.01
N PHE A 212 2.45 -0.51 1.90
CA PHE A 212 1.00 -0.66 2.07
C PHE A 212 0.31 0.67 2.37
N ALA A 213 0.82 1.44 3.34
CA ALA A 213 0.22 2.70 3.77
C ALA A 213 0.18 3.76 2.66
N VAL A 214 1.22 3.86 1.82
CA VAL A 214 1.25 4.76 0.66
C VAL A 214 0.10 4.43 -0.30
N VAL A 215 -0.01 3.17 -0.72
CA VAL A 215 -1.06 2.73 -1.65
C VAL A 215 -2.44 2.95 -1.05
N HIS A 216 -2.61 2.63 0.24
CA HIS A 216 -3.87 2.78 0.95
C HIS A 216 -4.33 4.24 1.05
N CYS A 217 -3.45 5.16 1.47
CA CYS A 217 -3.78 6.59 1.56
C CYS A 217 -4.14 7.19 0.18
N LEU A 218 -3.34 6.87 -0.85
CA LEU A 218 -3.64 7.31 -2.21
C LEU A 218 -4.96 6.73 -2.72
N GLY A 219 -5.20 5.46 -2.42
CA GLY A 219 -6.42 4.77 -2.78
C GLY A 219 -7.68 5.39 -2.16
N ILE A 220 -7.63 5.83 -0.90
CA ILE A 220 -8.72 6.56 -0.26
C ILE A 220 -9.02 7.86 -1.00
N ILE A 221 -7.99 8.65 -1.31
CA ILE A 221 -8.15 9.95 -1.99
C ILE A 221 -8.74 9.75 -3.40
N THR A 222 -8.21 8.78 -4.16
CA THR A 222 -8.71 8.50 -5.51
C THR A 222 -10.12 7.93 -5.50
N SER A 223 -10.48 7.10 -4.51
CA SER A 223 -11.81 6.52 -4.37
C SER A 223 -12.86 7.58 -4.04
N MET A 224 -12.55 8.54 -3.16
CA MET A 224 -13.44 9.67 -2.85
C MET A 224 -13.70 10.51 -4.10
N PHE A 225 -12.66 10.84 -4.85
CA PHE A 225 -12.82 11.59 -6.09
C PHE A 225 -13.67 10.83 -7.12
N SER A 226 -13.39 9.54 -7.30
CA SER A 226 -14.09 8.71 -8.28
C SER A 226 -15.56 8.50 -7.91
N SER A 227 -15.86 8.16 -6.65
CA SER A 227 -17.24 7.88 -6.22
C SER A 227 -18.10 9.13 -6.14
N VAL A 228 -17.55 10.27 -5.70
CA VAL A 228 -18.35 11.50 -5.50
C VAL A 228 -18.38 12.37 -6.75
N VAL A 229 -17.23 12.62 -7.37
CA VAL A 229 -17.14 13.58 -8.48
C VAL A 229 -17.39 12.89 -9.81
N PHE A 230 -16.62 11.83 -10.12
CA PHE A 230 -16.71 11.18 -11.42
C PHE A 230 -18.04 10.44 -11.61
N SER A 231 -18.48 9.65 -10.62
CA SER A 231 -19.77 8.95 -10.65
C SER A 231 -20.94 9.94 -10.80
N ARG A 232 -20.93 11.04 -10.03
CA ARG A 232 -21.95 12.10 -10.16
C ARG A 232 -21.94 12.74 -11.55
N GLY A 233 -20.76 12.95 -12.13
CA GLY A 233 -20.60 13.44 -13.50
C GLY A 233 -21.26 12.52 -14.52
N LEU A 234 -21.05 11.21 -14.42
CA LEU A 234 -21.67 10.22 -15.31
C LEU A 234 -23.20 10.16 -15.14
N VAL A 235 -23.69 10.19 -13.90
CA VAL A 235 -25.15 10.24 -13.63
C VAL A 235 -25.76 11.49 -14.22
N ASN A 236 -25.13 12.64 -14.05
CA ASN A 236 -25.59 13.91 -14.61
C ASN A 236 -25.53 13.91 -16.15
N LEU A 237 -24.52 13.30 -16.75
CA LEU A 237 -24.40 13.18 -18.20
C LEU A 237 -25.56 12.36 -18.79
N TRP A 238 -25.99 11.29 -18.09
CA TRP A 238 -27.05 10.42 -18.55
C TRP A 238 -28.44 10.95 -18.24
N TYR A 239 -28.69 11.35 -17.00
CA TYR A 239 -30.01 11.78 -16.53
C TYR A 239 -30.23 13.28 -16.64
N GLY A 240 -29.21 14.12 -16.66
CA GLY A 240 -29.32 15.57 -16.72
C GLY A 240 -29.84 16.10 -18.07
N ARG A 241 -29.78 15.31 -19.14
CA ARG A 241 -30.34 15.66 -20.45
C ARG A 241 -31.88 15.53 -20.53
N GLN A 242 -32.50 14.86 -19.57
CA GLN A 242 -33.92 14.58 -19.55
C GLN A 242 -34.67 15.63 -18.70
N LYS A 243 -35.52 16.44 -19.31
CA LYS A 243 -36.29 17.50 -18.62
C LYS A 243 -37.28 16.95 -17.56
N LYS A 244 -37.81 15.73 -17.75
CA LYS A 244 -38.63 15.01 -16.74
C LYS A 244 -38.26 13.53 -16.74
N LEU A 245 -37.68 13.06 -15.64
CA LEU A 245 -37.41 11.66 -15.42
C LEU A 245 -38.69 10.96 -15.00
N LYS A 246 -39.11 9.92 -15.74
CA LYS A 246 -40.26 9.07 -15.37
C LYS A 246 -39.90 8.01 -14.34
N GLY A 247 -38.58 7.71 -14.17
CA GLY A 247 -38.04 6.75 -13.25
C GLY A 247 -36.53 6.68 -13.30
N VAL A 248 -35.94 5.99 -12.37
CA VAL A 248 -34.50 5.74 -12.25
C VAL A 248 -34.24 4.26 -12.33
N ALA A 249 -33.34 3.81 -13.19
CA ALA A 249 -32.93 2.42 -13.29
C ALA A 249 -31.87 2.09 -12.22
N ILE A 250 -32.34 1.86 -10.98
CA ILE A 250 -31.50 1.58 -9.80
C ILE A 250 -31.84 0.24 -9.16
N GLY A 251 -32.53 -0.66 -9.89
CA GLY A 251 -33.01 -1.94 -9.39
C GLY A 251 -34.32 -1.80 -8.60
N GLN A 252 -34.61 -2.82 -7.78
CA GLN A 252 -35.89 -2.84 -7.02
C GLN A 252 -35.89 -1.78 -5.92
N VAL A 253 -36.82 -0.84 -6.01
CA VAL A 253 -37.16 0.10 -4.93
C VAL A 253 -38.34 -0.49 -4.20
N TRP A 254 -38.07 -1.19 -3.07
CA TRP A 254 -39.14 -1.72 -2.24
C TRP A 254 -39.90 -0.55 -1.59
N LYS A 255 -41.18 -0.42 -1.91
CA LYS A 255 -42.10 0.50 -1.22
C LYS A 255 -42.73 -0.26 -0.07
N PRO A 256 -42.69 0.24 1.19
CA PRO A 256 -43.52 -0.32 2.22
C PRO A 256 -44.98 -0.29 1.74
N GLN A 257 -45.68 -1.40 1.82
CA GLN A 257 -47.12 -1.42 1.53
C GLN A 257 -47.81 -0.46 2.51
N ALA A 258 -48.15 0.72 1.99
CA ALA A 258 -49.20 1.50 2.65
C ALA A 258 -50.48 0.74 2.38
N ASP A 259 -50.92 -0.01 3.36
CA ASP A 259 -52.32 -0.37 3.58
C ASP A 259 -52.39 -1.63 4.43
N VAL A 260 -52.31 -1.42 5.75
CA VAL A 260 -53.22 -2.16 6.65
C VAL A 260 -54.38 -1.20 6.85
N PRO A 261 -55.60 -1.50 6.36
CA PRO A 261 -56.77 -0.71 6.69
C PRO A 261 -56.92 -0.75 8.20
N ALA A 262 -57.11 0.45 8.80
CA ALA A 262 -57.48 0.54 10.21
C ALA A 262 -58.67 -0.37 10.47
N VAL A 263 -58.49 -1.36 11.34
CA VAL A 263 -59.58 -2.12 11.91
C VAL A 263 -60.35 -1.11 12.75
N GLU A 264 -61.46 -0.61 12.19
CA GLU A 264 -62.48 0.09 12.97
C GLU A 264 -63.01 -0.86 14.02
N THR A 265 -62.76 -0.55 15.28
CA THR A 265 -63.44 -1.11 16.46
C THR A 265 -64.38 -0.08 17.06
#